data_d5763b19b9122c45e68f7c9c72dcde9d
#
_entry.id   d5763b19b9122c45e68f7c9c72dcde9d
#
_cell.length_a   1.000
_cell.length_b   1.000
_cell.length_c   1.000
_cell.angle_alpha   90.00
_cell.angle_beta   90.00
_cell.angle_gamma   90.00
#
_symmetry.space_group_name_H-M   'P 1'
#
loop_
_entity.id
_entity.type
_entity.pdbx_description
1 polymer ?
#
loop_
_entity_poly.entity_id
_entity_poly.type
_entity_poly.pdbx_seq_one_letter_code
_entity_poly.pdbx_strand_id
1 'polypeptide(L)'
;MITYEETLAELSAMKDEKYRIFNERIVNVPAGTSIGVRTPLLRDYAKKFVKRKDFSFAELFSWPNGLYEIRLLKCLCVGYAKVPFAEKEELIEKCLPVIDGWGVCDLFCSTLKEVKKHRKEFLPNIERYIAMGAEFSQRFGYILLLGCYMEEEYLPVIFRLLGEAKTEYYYTYMGAAWLLAEVLVKFYDAG
;
A
#
# COMPACT_ATOMS: atom_id res chain seq x y z
N MET A 1 -9.33 -2.92 25.05
CA MET A 1 -9.36 -2.58 23.60
C MET A 1 -8.30 -1.52 23.40
N ILE A 2 -7.46 -1.65 22.40
CA ILE A 2 -6.39 -0.69 22.11
C ILE A 2 -7.01 0.63 21.64
N THR A 3 -6.62 1.75 22.23
CA THR A 3 -7.10 3.08 21.81
C THR A 3 -6.15 3.79 20.84
N TYR A 4 -6.66 4.80 20.17
CA TYR A 4 -5.86 5.67 19.31
C TYR A 4 -4.76 6.39 20.12
N GLU A 5 -5.11 6.91 21.31
CA GLU A 5 -4.21 7.67 22.18
C GLU A 5 -3.05 6.82 22.71
N GLU A 6 -3.33 5.58 23.13
CA GLU A 6 -2.30 4.63 23.55
C GLU A 6 -1.35 4.30 22.40
N THR A 7 -1.89 4.02 21.20
CA THR A 7 -1.09 3.76 20.00
C THR A 7 -0.25 4.97 19.61
N LEU A 8 -0.82 6.18 19.66
CA LEU A 8 -0.10 7.41 19.37
C LEU A 8 1.05 7.63 20.35
N ALA A 9 0.87 7.34 21.64
CA ALA A 9 1.92 7.41 22.64
C ALA A 9 3.04 6.40 22.36
N GLU A 10 2.69 5.12 22.05
CA GLU A 10 3.66 4.07 21.70
C GLU A 10 4.47 4.45 20.44
N LEU A 11 3.83 4.99 19.40
CA LEU A 11 4.50 5.43 18.17
C LEU A 11 5.38 6.66 18.43
N SER A 12 4.90 7.62 19.24
CA SER A 12 5.64 8.83 19.59
C SER A 12 6.92 8.53 20.39
N ALA A 13 6.93 7.46 21.18
CA ALA A 13 8.14 7.00 21.87
C ALA A 13 9.25 6.50 20.92
N MET A 14 8.91 6.19 19.65
CA MET A 14 9.84 5.78 18.60
C MET A 14 10.22 6.91 17.65
N LYS A 15 9.82 8.16 17.95
CA LYS A 15 10.03 9.34 17.11
C LYS A 15 11.51 9.62 16.88
N ASP A 16 11.84 9.90 15.62
CA ASP A 16 13.12 10.46 15.18
C ASP A 16 12.85 11.76 14.39
N GLU A 17 13.16 12.90 14.98
CA GLU A 17 12.85 14.20 14.40
C GLU A 17 13.62 14.48 13.11
N LYS A 18 14.89 14.04 13.02
CA LYS A 18 15.68 14.18 11.78
C LYS A 18 15.08 13.35 10.66
N TYR A 19 14.66 12.12 10.98
CA TYR A 19 13.97 11.26 10.03
C TYR A 19 12.61 11.85 9.63
N ARG A 20 11.84 12.41 10.56
CA ARG A 20 10.55 13.05 10.28
C ARG A 20 10.67 14.10 9.17
N ILE A 21 11.58 15.08 9.38
CA ILE A 21 11.79 16.17 8.43
C ILE A 21 12.25 15.66 7.07
N PHE A 22 13.14 14.68 7.04
CA PHE A 22 13.60 14.03 5.81
C PHE A 22 12.47 13.27 5.12
N ASN A 23 11.75 12.43 5.86
CA ASN A 23 10.71 11.56 5.32
C ASN A 23 9.53 12.35 4.75
N GLU A 24 9.07 13.40 5.42
CA GLU A 24 7.97 14.25 4.95
C GLU A 24 8.24 14.82 3.54
N ARG A 25 9.47 15.21 3.27
CA ARG A 25 9.89 15.68 1.94
C ARG A 25 9.91 14.57 0.90
N ILE A 26 10.38 13.38 1.26
CA ILE A 26 10.49 12.23 0.36
C ILE A 26 9.10 11.69 0.00
N VAL A 27 8.22 11.48 0.99
CA VAL A 27 6.88 10.95 0.74
C VAL A 27 5.87 12.02 0.34
N ASN A 28 6.33 13.27 0.26
CA ASN A 28 5.54 14.44 -0.16
C ASN A 28 4.24 14.63 0.66
N VAL A 29 4.38 14.58 1.98
CA VAL A 29 3.28 14.89 2.89
C VAL A 29 3.49 16.27 3.54
N PRO A 30 2.41 16.98 3.94
CA PRO A 30 2.54 18.27 4.60
C PRO A 30 3.40 18.21 5.86
N ALA A 31 4.18 19.26 6.11
CA ALA A 31 5.03 19.34 7.30
C ALA A 31 4.19 19.23 8.59
N GLY A 32 4.64 18.42 9.53
CA GLY A 32 3.94 18.18 10.80
C GLY A 32 2.80 17.15 10.74
N THR A 33 2.61 16.48 9.58
CA THR A 33 1.61 15.40 9.45
C THR A 33 2.20 14.00 9.58
N SER A 34 3.42 13.90 10.09
CA SER A 34 4.02 12.62 10.48
C SER A 34 4.61 12.68 11.90
N ILE A 35 4.70 11.52 12.53
CA ILE A 35 5.32 11.32 13.86
C ILE A 35 6.85 11.25 13.70
N GLY A 36 7.32 10.61 12.63
CA GLY A 36 8.74 10.37 12.36
C GLY A 36 9.21 9.00 12.84
N VAL A 37 8.35 7.99 12.77
CA VAL A 37 8.72 6.60 13.06
C VAL A 37 9.39 5.99 11.84
N ARG A 38 10.63 5.50 11.98
CA ARG A 38 11.34 4.83 10.87
C ARG A 38 10.57 3.62 10.37
N THR A 39 10.48 3.48 9.05
CA THR A 39 9.71 2.41 8.38
C THR A 39 9.99 0.99 8.92
N PRO A 40 11.23 0.56 9.20
CA PRO A 40 11.47 -0.76 9.78
C PRO A 40 10.82 -0.93 11.16
N LEU A 41 10.88 0.10 12.01
CA LEU A 41 10.27 0.08 13.34
C LEU A 41 8.74 0.01 13.24
N LEU A 42 8.14 0.80 12.36
CA LEU A 42 6.70 0.78 12.13
C LEU A 42 6.22 -0.57 11.59
N ARG A 43 6.99 -1.20 10.69
CA ARG A 43 6.69 -2.56 10.22
C ARG A 43 6.72 -3.59 11.33
N ASP A 44 7.72 -3.53 12.20
CA ASP A 44 7.83 -4.46 13.33
C ASP A 44 6.75 -4.20 14.39
N TYR A 45 6.41 -2.94 14.60
CA TYR A 45 5.27 -2.56 15.42
C TYR A 45 3.97 -3.14 14.86
N ALA A 46 3.65 -2.92 13.59
CA ALA A 46 2.44 -3.43 12.95
C ALA A 46 2.30 -4.96 13.04
N LYS A 47 3.41 -5.71 12.85
CA LYS A 47 3.43 -7.18 12.98
C LYS A 47 3.09 -7.66 14.41
N LYS A 48 3.49 -6.91 15.43
CA LYS A 48 3.17 -7.21 16.84
C LYS A 48 1.75 -6.75 17.16
N PHE A 49 1.40 -5.56 16.68
CA PHE A 49 0.13 -4.89 16.94
C PHE A 49 -1.06 -5.73 16.47
N VAL A 50 -1.02 -6.24 15.24
CA VAL A 50 -2.10 -7.08 14.65
C VAL A 50 -2.30 -8.42 15.38
N LYS A 51 -1.36 -8.83 16.22
CA LYS A 51 -1.42 -10.07 17.02
C LYS A 51 -1.89 -9.86 18.46
N ARG A 52 -2.12 -8.63 18.88
CA ARG A 52 -2.59 -8.32 20.23
C ARG A 52 -3.99 -8.90 20.42
N LYS A 53 -4.27 -9.42 21.61
CA LYS A 53 -5.57 -10.03 21.92
C LYS A 53 -6.74 -9.05 21.88
N ASP A 54 -6.45 -7.79 22.12
CA ASP A 54 -7.40 -6.67 22.12
C ASP A 54 -7.43 -5.89 20.78
N PHE A 55 -6.74 -6.37 19.74
CA PHE A 55 -6.76 -5.80 18.40
C PHE A 55 -8.11 -5.97 17.71
N SER A 56 -8.56 -4.92 17.01
CA SER A 56 -9.76 -4.92 16.17
C SER A 56 -9.54 -4.07 14.93
N PHE A 57 -9.85 -4.60 13.76
CA PHE A 57 -9.86 -3.80 12.53
C PHE A 57 -10.93 -2.71 12.55
N ALA A 58 -12.12 -2.97 13.14
CA ALA A 58 -13.18 -1.97 13.25
C ALA A 58 -12.70 -0.75 14.03
N GLU A 59 -12.02 -0.97 15.16
CA GLU A 59 -11.41 0.10 15.96
C GLU A 59 -10.31 0.82 15.17
N LEU A 60 -9.35 0.09 14.60
CA LEU A 60 -8.24 0.66 13.84
C LEU A 60 -8.72 1.55 12.69
N PHE A 61 -9.74 1.13 11.93
CA PHE A 61 -10.27 1.92 10.81
C PHE A 61 -11.13 3.11 11.28
N SER A 62 -11.64 3.15 12.52
CA SER A 62 -12.35 4.31 13.08
C SER A 62 -11.43 5.49 13.40
N TRP A 63 -10.13 5.25 13.53
CA TRP A 63 -9.15 6.28 13.88
C TRP A 63 -8.98 7.33 12.76
N PRO A 64 -8.66 8.59 13.11
CA PRO A 64 -8.44 9.65 12.13
C PRO A 64 -7.23 9.34 11.22
N ASN A 65 -7.28 9.81 9.98
CA ASN A 65 -6.22 9.61 8.96
C ASN A 65 -5.23 10.78 8.88
N GLY A 66 -5.19 11.67 9.88
CA GLY A 66 -4.38 12.88 9.84
C GLY A 66 -2.85 12.63 9.82
N LEU A 67 -2.38 11.52 10.37
CA LEU A 67 -0.96 11.20 10.47
C LEU A 67 -0.54 10.12 9.49
N TYR A 68 0.61 10.33 8.84
CA TYR A 68 1.20 9.39 7.87
C TYR A 68 1.37 7.99 8.44
N GLU A 69 1.92 7.86 9.66
CA GLU A 69 2.16 6.57 10.29
C GLU A 69 0.86 5.85 10.65
N ILE A 70 -0.23 6.55 10.95
CA ILE A 70 -1.53 5.93 11.22
C ILE A 70 -2.12 5.36 9.93
N ARG A 71 -2.05 6.10 8.81
CA ARG A 71 -2.48 5.59 7.50
C ARG A 71 -1.67 4.36 7.11
N LEU A 72 -0.35 4.45 7.25
CA LEU A 72 0.54 3.32 6.94
C LEU A 72 0.32 2.14 7.89
N LEU A 73 0.07 2.37 9.19
CA LEU A 73 -0.23 1.31 10.17
C LEU A 73 -1.48 0.53 9.79
N LYS A 74 -2.57 1.21 9.37
CA LYS A 74 -3.80 0.56 8.89
C LYS A 74 -3.47 -0.41 7.74
N CYS A 75 -2.77 0.05 6.75
CA CYS A 75 -2.36 -0.74 5.59
C CYS A 75 -1.42 -1.91 5.97
N LEU A 76 -0.41 -1.66 6.80
CA LEU A 76 0.52 -2.69 7.26
C LEU A 76 -0.18 -3.77 8.09
N CYS A 77 -1.13 -3.40 8.97
CA CYS A 77 -1.90 -4.37 9.74
C CYS A 77 -2.72 -5.29 8.83
N VAL A 78 -3.36 -4.74 7.79
CA VAL A 78 -4.06 -5.56 6.78
C VAL A 78 -3.06 -6.49 6.08
N GLY A 79 -1.91 -5.98 5.65
CA GLY A 79 -0.89 -6.79 4.98
C GLY A 79 -0.35 -7.95 5.83
N TYR A 80 -0.19 -7.74 7.15
CA TYR A 80 0.35 -8.74 8.07
C TYR A 80 -0.70 -9.63 8.75
N ALA A 81 -1.98 -9.29 8.65
CA ALA A 81 -3.04 -10.11 9.23
C ALA A 81 -3.07 -11.51 8.60
N LYS A 82 -3.27 -12.51 9.44
CA LYS A 82 -3.49 -13.90 9.02
C LYS A 82 -4.99 -14.19 9.06
N VAL A 83 -5.69 -13.79 8.01
CA VAL A 83 -7.13 -13.98 7.83
C VAL A 83 -7.39 -14.73 6.52
N PRO A 84 -8.56 -15.35 6.31
CA PRO A 84 -8.96 -15.91 5.02
C PRO A 84 -8.83 -14.87 3.89
N PHE A 85 -8.51 -15.32 2.66
CA PHE A 85 -8.24 -14.38 1.57
C PHE A 85 -9.46 -13.50 1.23
N ALA A 86 -10.67 -14.02 1.28
CA ALA A 86 -11.89 -13.23 1.07
C ALA A 86 -12.02 -12.07 2.08
N GLU A 87 -11.72 -12.32 3.37
CA GLU A 87 -11.69 -11.27 4.39
C GLU A 87 -10.54 -10.28 4.12
N LYS A 88 -9.40 -10.77 3.62
CA LYS A 88 -8.27 -9.92 3.20
C LYS A 88 -8.68 -8.96 2.08
N GLU A 89 -9.45 -9.41 1.10
CA GLU A 89 -9.96 -8.56 0.02
C GLU A 89 -10.84 -7.43 0.56
N GLU A 90 -11.77 -7.72 1.48
CA GLU A 90 -12.60 -6.70 2.12
C GLU A 90 -11.76 -5.66 2.90
N LEU A 91 -10.69 -6.12 3.57
CA LEU A 91 -9.78 -5.24 4.30
C LEU A 91 -8.93 -4.38 3.37
N ILE A 92 -8.51 -4.91 2.20
CA ILE A 92 -7.82 -4.14 1.15
C ILE A 92 -8.72 -3.00 0.66
N GLU A 93 -10.01 -3.28 0.40
CA GLU A 93 -10.98 -2.23 0.01
C GLU A 93 -11.06 -1.09 1.03
N LYS A 94 -11.03 -1.40 2.33
CA LYS A 94 -11.03 -0.40 3.40
C LYS A 94 -9.75 0.43 3.45
N CYS A 95 -8.63 -0.09 2.88
CA CYS A 95 -7.38 0.65 2.78
C CYS A 95 -7.35 1.64 1.61
N LEU A 96 -8.10 1.42 0.52
CA LEU A 96 -8.02 2.29 -0.67
C LEU A 96 -8.24 3.78 -0.35
N PRO A 97 -9.26 4.19 0.44
CA PRO A 97 -9.46 5.59 0.79
C PRO A 97 -8.39 6.17 1.71
N VAL A 98 -7.55 5.32 2.31
CA VAL A 98 -6.48 5.71 3.24
C VAL A 98 -5.16 5.98 2.51
N ILE A 99 -5.03 5.48 1.29
CA ILE A 99 -3.84 5.63 0.45
C ILE A 99 -3.88 7.00 -0.22
N ASP A 100 -3.09 7.94 0.29
CA ASP A 100 -3.01 9.32 -0.19
C ASP A 100 -1.61 9.72 -0.69
N GLY A 101 -0.70 8.75 -0.79
CA GLY A 101 0.67 8.96 -1.23
C GLY A 101 1.38 7.67 -1.61
N TRP A 102 2.42 7.80 -2.44
CA TRP A 102 3.22 6.67 -2.91
C TRP A 102 3.87 5.88 -1.77
N GLY A 103 4.27 6.56 -0.69
CA GLY A 103 4.90 5.89 0.46
C GLY A 103 3.95 4.91 1.16
N VAL A 104 2.68 5.26 1.35
CA VAL A 104 1.66 4.34 1.89
C VAL A 104 1.33 3.25 0.88
N CYS A 105 1.11 3.63 -0.39
CA CYS A 105 0.76 2.72 -1.48
C CYS A 105 1.76 1.58 -1.64
N ASP A 106 3.03 1.93 -1.89
CA ASP A 106 4.06 0.95 -2.25
C ASP A 106 4.46 0.07 -1.05
N LEU A 107 4.52 0.67 0.14
CA LEU A 107 4.77 -0.08 1.37
C LEU A 107 3.63 -1.07 1.67
N PHE A 108 2.38 -0.71 1.42
CA PHE A 108 1.25 -1.62 1.53
C PHE A 108 1.35 -2.77 0.51
N CYS A 109 1.50 -2.47 -0.77
CA CYS A 109 1.66 -3.49 -1.82
C CYS A 109 2.76 -4.50 -1.48
N SER A 110 3.88 -4.03 -0.91
CA SER A 110 5.00 -4.90 -0.53
C SER A 110 4.65 -5.95 0.53
N THR A 111 3.55 -5.78 1.27
CA THR A 111 3.07 -6.72 2.29
C THR A 111 2.06 -7.72 1.74
N LEU A 112 1.42 -7.45 0.62
CA LEU A 112 0.34 -8.25 0.03
C LEU A 112 0.85 -9.46 -0.78
N LYS A 113 1.86 -10.16 -0.25
CA LYS A 113 2.49 -11.31 -0.92
C LYS A 113 1.53 -12.48 -1.15
N GLU A 114 0.46 -12.55 -0.37
CA GLU A 114 -0.57 -13.59 -0.48
C GLU A 114 -1.34 -13.52 -1.80
N VAL A 115 -1.46 -12.32 -2.40
CA VAL A 115 -2.04 -12.11 -3.73
C VAL A 115 -1.38 -13.02 -4.78
N LYS A 116 -0.09 -13.35 -4.64
CA LYS A 116 0.61 -14.28 -5.55
C LYS A 116 -0.02 -15.67 -5.60
N LYS A 117 -0.70 -16.09 -4.53
CA LYS A 117 -1.36 -17.40 -4.47
C LYS A 117 -2.79 -17.35 -5.03
N HIS A 118 -3.36 -16.16 -5.15
CA HIS A 118 -4.74 -15.90 -5.54
C HIS A 118 -4.84 -15.01 -6.80
N ARG A 119 -3.80 -15.03 -7.65
CA ARG A 119 -3.67 -14.11 -8.80
C ARG A 119 -4.90 -14.09 -9.70
N LYS A 120 -5.42 -15.28 -10.08
CA LYS A 120 -6.57 -15.38 -10.99
C LYS A 120 -7.84 -14.82 -10.39
N GLU A 121 -8.04 -15.04 -9.09
CA GLU A 121 -9.21 -14.56 -8.35
C GLU A 121 -9.13 -13.04 -8.13
N PHE A 122 -7.92 -12.52 -7.87
CA PHE A 122 -7.71 -11.11 -7.48
C PHE A 122 -7.50 -10.17 -8.67
N LEU A 123 -7.16 -10.69 -9.86
CA LEU A 123 -6.91 -9.86 -11.06
C LEU A 123 -8.08 -8.91 -11.40
N PRO A 124 -9.35 -9.33 -11.35
CA PRO A 124 -10.48 -8.43 -11.59
C PRO A 124 -10.52 -7.22 -10.63
N ASN A 125 -10.08 -7.39 -9.38
CA ASN A 125 -9.99 -6.28 -8.44
C ASN A 125 -8.91 -5.27 -8.88
N ILE A 126 -7.75 -5.75 -9.34
CA ILE A 126 -6.69 -4.86 -9.85
C ILE A 126 -7.18 -4.07 -11.07
N GLU A 127 -7.85 -4.72 -12.01
CA GLU A 127 -8.44 -4.05 -13.17
C GLU A 127 -9.43 -2.97 -12.74
N ARG A 128 -10.29 -3.28 -11.77
CA ARG A 128 -11.23 -2.33 -11.19
C ARG A 128 -10.53 -1.16 -10.50
N TYR A 129 -9.46 -1.39 -9.73
CA TYR A 129 -8.70 -0.30 -9.07
C TYR A 129 -8.10 0.67 -10.10
N ILE A 130 -7.56 0.15 -11.18
CA ILE A 130 -7.04 0.98 -12.29
C ILE A 130 -8.18 1.74 -12.96
N ALA A 131 -9.33 1.10 -13.21
CA ALA A 131 -10.50 1.71 -13.84
C ALA A 131 -11.19 2.78 -12.97
N MET A 132 -11.02 2.77 -11.63
CA MET A 132 -11.59 3.79 -10.72
C MET A 132 -11.13 5.21 -11.05
N GLY A 133 -10.00 5.39 -11.71
CA GLY A 133 -9.52 6.69 -12.19
C GLY A 133 -8.93 7.60 -11.13
N ALA A 134 -8.96 7.26 -9.84
CA ALA A 134 -8.28 8.01 -8.78
C ALA A 134 -6.77 7.71 -8.81
N GLU A 135 -5.93 8.72 -8.57
CA GLU A 135 -4.48 8.62 -8.72
C GLU A 135 -3.87 7.42 -7.99
N PHE A 136 -4.14 7.29 -6.69
CA PHE A 136 -3.52 6.23 -5.89
C PHE A 136 -4.21 4.88 -6.01
N SER A 137 -5.47 4.82 -6.43
CA SER A 137 -6.11 3.54 -6.78
C SER A 137 -5.46 2.94 -8.02
N GLN A 138 -5.20 3.75 -9.03
CA GLN A 138 -4.47 3.32 -10.24
C GLN A 138 -3.04 2.89 -9.91
N ARG A 139 -2.30 3.73 -9.15
CA ARG A 139 -0.94 3.37 -8.71
C ARG A 139 -0.95 2.04 -7.95
N PHE A 140 -1.87 1.85 -7.03
CA PHE A 140 -2.00 0.61 -6.25
C PHE A 140 -2.16 -0.61 -7.16
N GLY A 141 -2.99 -0.51 -8.21
CA GLY A 141 -3.11 -1.56 -9.22
C GLY A 141 -1.79 -1.85 -9.94
N TYR A 142 -1.09 -0.81 -10.45
CA TYR A 142 0.20 -1.00 -11.15
C TYR A 142 1.29 -1.57 -10.25
N ILE A 143 1.39 -1.13 -9.00
CA ILE A 143 2.39 -1.65 -8.06
C ILE A 143 2.06 -3.09 -7.63
N LEU A 144 0.79 -3.47 -7.56
CA LEU A 144 0.40 -4.88 -7.36
C LEU A 144 0.75 -5.77 -8.56
N LEU A 145 0.53 -5.29 -9.80
CA LEU A 145 0.97 -5.98 -11.01
C LEU A 145 2.49 -6.20 -10.97
N LEU A 146 3.25 -5.15 -10.68
CA LEU A 146 4.70 -5.21 -10.54
C LEU A 146 5.13 -6.21 -9.45
N GLY A 147 4.49 -6.18 -8.28
CA GLY A 147 4.88 -7.01 -7.14
C GLY A 147 4.45 -8.47 -7.24
N CYS A 148 3.34 -8.76 -7.95
CA CYS A 148 2.67 -10.05 -7.86
C CYS A 148 2.43 -10.76 -9.21
N TYR A 149 2.47 -10.07 -10.35
CA TYR A 149 2.05 -10.61 -11.65
C TYR A 149 3.14 -10.58 -12.73
N MET A 150 4.40 -10.42 -12.36
CA MET A 150 5.53 -10.39 -13.30
C MET A 150 5.88 -11.79 -13.82
N GLU A 151 4.95 -12.39 -14.57
CA GLU A 151 5.08 -13.71 -15.24
C GLU A 151 4.52 -13.61 -16.66
N GLU A 152 5.04 -14.40 -17.60
CA GLU A 152 4.70 -14.32 -19.04
C GLU A 152 3.20 -14.41 -19.31
N GLU A 153 2.49 -15.27 -18.58
CA GLU A 153 1.04 -15.47 -18.74
C GLU A 153 0.22 -14.19 -18.49
N TYR A 154 0.76 -13.22 -17.74
CA TYR A 154 0.10 -11.95 -17.42
C TYR A 154 0.53 -10.78 -18.31
N LEU A 155 1.53 -10.94 -19.18
CA LEU A 155 1.99 -9.85 -20.06
C LEU A 155 0.88 -9.25 -20.92
N PRO A 156 -0.02 -10.03 -21.55
CA PRO A 156 -1.10 -9.46 -22.36
C PRO A 156 -2.01 -8.52 -21.57
N VAL A 157 -2.38 -8.87 -20.35
CA VAL A 157 -3.22 -8.01 -19.49
C VAL A 157 -2.43 -6.81 -18.97
N ILE A 158 -1.16 -6.97 -18.64
CA ILE A 158 -0.29 -5.87 -18.20
C ILE A 158 -0.16 -4.83 -19.31
N PHE A 159 0.14 -5.24 -20.57
CA PHE A 159 0.24 -4.30 -21.69
C PHE A 159 -1.09 -3.61 -22.01
N ARG A 160 -2.20 -4.32 -21.94
CA ARG A 160 -3.53 -3.71 -22.10
C ARG A 160 -3.75 -2.61 -21.05
N LEU A 161 -3.55 -2.92 -19.78
CA LEU A 161 -3.76 -1.97 -18.67
C LEU A 161 -2.79 -0.79 -18.72
N LEU A 162 -1.55 -1.00 -19.18
CA LEU A 162 -0.61 0.09 -19.43
C LEU A 162 -1.06 1.01 -20.57
N GLY A 163 -1.65 0.45 -21.64
CA GLY A 163 -2.22 1.23 -22.74
C GLY A 163 -3.45 2.06 -22.33
N GLU A 164 -4.15 1.66 -21.28
CA GLU A 164 -5.31 2.37 -20.71
C GLU A 164 -4.91 3.38 -19.62
N ALA A 165 -3.60 3.50 -19.30
CA ALA A 165 -3.12 4.32 -18.21
C ALA A 165 -3.44 5.81 -18.41
N LYS A 166 -4.11 6.42 -17.42
CA LYS A 166 -4.33 7.87 -17.37
C LYS A 166 -3.07 8.56 -16.88
N THR A 167 -2.40 9.25 -17.78
CA THR A 167 -1.09 9.86 -17.50
C THR A 167 -1.17 11.29 -16.96
N GLU A 168 -2.37 11.82 -16.75
CA GLU A 168 -2.62 13.14 -16.16
C GLU A 168 -2.20 13.23 -14.69
N TYR A 169 -2.16 12.10 -13.98
CA TYR A 169 -1.72 12.05 -12.59
C TYR A 169 -0.27 11.57 -12.48
N TYR A 170 0.55 12.39 -11.83
CA TYR A 170 1.99 12.14 -11.72
C TYR A 170 2.32 10.77 -11.13
N TYR A 171 1.71 10.41 -10.00
CA TYR A 171 2.05 9.14 -9.33
C TYR A 171 1.45 7.91 -10.02
N THR A 172 0.33 8.05 -10.75
CA THR A 172 -0.17 7.01 -11.66
C THR A 172 0.82 6.77 -12.79
N TYR A 173 1.23 7.86 -13.47
CA TYR A 173 2.21 7.80 -14.56
C TYR A 173 3.52 7.14 -14.11
N MET A 174 4.07 7.55 -12.97
CA MET A 174 5.30 6.97 -12.43
C MET A 174 5.16 5.50 -12.09
N GLY A 175 4.00 5.07 -11.56
CA GLY A 175 3.71 3.66 -11.28
C GLY A 175 3.63 2.81 -12.53
N ALA A 176 2.94 3.30 -13.56
CA ALA A 176 2.83 2.64 -14.86
C ALA A 176 4.19 2.56 -15.58
N ALA A 177 4.96 3.66 -15.57
CA ALA A 177 6.30 3.71 -16.16
C ALA A 177 7.27 2.74 -15.46
N TRP A 178 7.21 2.64 -14.14
CA TRP A 178 8.03 1.68 -13.39
C TRP A 178 7.65 0.24 -13.75
N LEU A 179 6.36 -0.09 -13.77
CA LEU A 179 5.90 -1.42 -14.21
C LEU A 179 6.41 -1.75 -15.63
N LEU A 180 6.25 -0.82 -16.58
CA LEU A 180 6.71 -1.02 -17.94
C LEU A 180 8.23 -1.24 -18.01
N ALA A 181 9.01 -0.45 -17.29
CA ALA A 181 10.47 -0.58 -17.26
C ALA A 181 10.90 -1.97 -16.76
N GLU A 182 10.28 -2.46 -15.69
CA GLU A 182 10.59 -3.79 -15.13
C GLU A 182 10.14 -4.92 -16.08
N VAL A 183 9.02 -4.76 -16.79
CA VAL A 183 8.57 -5.70 -17.83
C VAL A 183 9.60 -5.78 -18.94
N LEU A 184 10.05 -4.65 -19.46
CA LEU A 184 11.05 -4.59 -20.55
C LEU A 184 12.41 -5.17 -20.14
N VAL A 185 12.81 -4.97 -18.88
CA VAL A 185 14.06 -5.58 -18.36
C VAL A 185 13.92 -7.08 -18.21
N LYS A 186 12.81 -7.57 -17.67
CA LYS A 186 12.62 -8.98 -17.36
C LYS A 186 12.25 -9.83 -18.59
N PHE A 187 11.50 -9.24 -19.52
CA PHE A 187 10.93 -9.93 -20.68
C PHE A 187 11.30 -9.21 -21.98
N TYR A 188 12.59 -8.95 -22.16
CA TYR A 188 13.13 -8.14 -23.27
C TYR A 188 12.64 -8.60 -24.67
N ASP A 189 12.53 -9.92 -24.89
CA ASP A 189 12.12 -10.49 -26.17
C ASP A 189 10.59 -10.45 -26.39
N ALA A 190 9.81 -10.10 -25.39
CA ALA A 190 8.35 -10.06 -25.45
C ALA A 190 7.77 -8.62 -25.59
N GLY A 191 8.59 -7.60 -25.46
CA GLY A 191 8.24 -6.17 -25.61
C GLY A 191 8.86 -5.62 -26.86
#